data_2fb5ef9657e0fc57c3480ea328943e3b
#
_entry.id   2fb5ef9657e0fc57c3480ea328943e3b
#
_cell.length_a   1.000
_cell.length_b   1.000
_cell.length_c   1.000
_cell.angle_alpha   90.00
_cell.angle_beta   90.00
_cell.angle_gamma   90.00
#
_symmetry.space_group_name_H-M   'P 1'
#
loop_
_entity.id
_entity.type
_entity.pdbx_description
1 polymer ?
#
loop_
_entity_poly.entity_id
_entity_poly.type
_entity_poly.pdbx_seq_one_letter_code
_entity_poly.pdbx_strand_id
1 'polypeptide(L)'
;MIDPFALLQLPSTFTLSTDALDMAWMRASATAHPDAGGSVNHAAQLNEARELLANPEHRANLRLNMLGGPNADQDQRLPDGFLMEMLELRERIDAEIEAEGAPATERWQAWVDTECTKSYTAITPVLDADSASEGERTEVRLVLNQVRYLERLREQL
;
A
#
# COMPACT_ATOMS: atom_id res chain seq x y z
N MET A 1 -18.56 4.50 -4.20
CA MET A 1 -17.52 3.50 -4.55
C MET A 1 -17.88 2.18 -3.93
N ILE A 2 -17.78 1.10 -4.67
CA ILE A 2 -18.05 -0.24 -4.15
C ILE A 2 -16.89 -0.67 -3.27
N ASP A 3 -17.19 -1.19 -2.07
CA ASP A 3 -16.17 -1.73 -1.17
C ASP A 3 -15.55 -3.00 -1.78
N PRO A 4 -14.24 -3.00 -2.12
CA PRO A 4 -13.60 -4.14 -2.75
C PRO A 4 -13.49 -5.35 -1.81
N PHE A 5 -13.39 -5.15 -0.50
CA PHE A 5 -13.41 -6.25 0.47
C PHE A 5 -14.77 -6.96 0.46
N ALA A 6 -15.84 -6.19 0.52
CA ALA A 6 -17.21 -6.74 0.47
C ALA A 6 -17.46 -7.44 -0.87
N LEU A 7 -17.00 -6.86 -1.98
CA LEU A 7 -17.18 -7.41 -3.32
C LEU A 7 -16.51 -8.78 -3.47
N LEU A 8 -15.33 -8.97 -2.86
CA LEU A 8 -14.60 -10.23 -2.86
C LEU A 8 -14.90 -11.12 -1.64
N GLN A 9 -15.84 -10.70 -0.77
CA GLN A 9 -16.19 -11.41 0.46
C GLN A 9 -14.99 -11.69 1.38
N LEU A 10 -14.11 -10.68 1.49
CA LEU A 10 -12.92 -10.69 2.34
C LEU A 10 -13.15 -9.85 3.60
N PRO A 11 -12.51 -10.18 4.72
CA PRO A 11 -12.47 -9.28 5.87
C PRO A 11 -11.84 -7.93 5.51
N SER A 12 -12.37 -6.84 6.05
CA SER A 12 -11.83 -5.49 5.87
C SER A 12 -10.61 -5.28 6.73
N THR A 13 -9.48 -5.90 6.36
CA THR A 13 -8.21 -5.82 7.06
C THR A 13 -7.08 -5.46 6.11
N PHE A 14 -6.03 -4.83 6.64
CA PHE A 14 -4.80 -4.60 5.86
C PHE A 14 -4.02 -5.92 5.66
N THR A 15 -3.97 -6.76 6.70
CA THR A 15 -3.40 -8.10 6.61
C THR A 15 -4.21 -8.96 5.64
N LEU A 16 -3.60 -9.28 4.52
CA LEU A 16 -4.21 -10.06 3.44
C LEU A 16 -3.12 -10.77 2.66
N SER A 17 -3.16 -12.10 2.63
CA SER A 17 -2.23 -12.88 1.81
C SER A 17 -2.62 -12.84 0.34
N THR A 18 -1.63 -12.93 -0.54
CA THR A 18 -1.86 -13.03 -1.99
C THR A 18 -2.72 -14.24 -2.33
N ASP A 19 -2.47 -15.38 -1.69
CA ASP A 19 -3.25 -16.60 -1.90
C ASP A 19 -4.72 -16.43 -1.51
N ALA A 20 -5.01 -15.82 -0.37
CA ALA A 20 -6.38 -15.55 0.06
C ALA A 20 -7.12 -14.60 -0.90
N LEU A 21 -6.43 -13.56 -1.39
CA LEU A 21 -6.96 -12.63 -2.38
C LEU A 21 -7.26 -13.34 -3.71
N ASP A 22 -6.33 -14.12 -4.22
CA ASP A 22 -6.48 -14.84 -5.48
C ASP A 22 -7.60 -15.88 -5.41
N MET A 23 -7.70 -16.62 -4.32
CA MET A 23 -8.80 -17.58 -4.11
C MET A 23 -10.16 -16.89 -4.03
N ALA A 24 -10.26 -15.75 -3.34
CA ALA A 24 -11.50 -14.98 -3.25
C ALA A 24 -11.92 -14.44 -4.64
N TRP A 25 -10.98 -13.90 -5.39
CA TRP A 25 -11.22 -13.43 -6.75
C TRP A 25 -11.66 -14.57 -7.68
N MET A 26 -11.00 -15.73 -7.63
CA MET A 26 -11.36 -16.89 -8.43
C MET A 26 -12.79 -17.37 -8.14
N ARG A 27 -13.19 -17.46 -6.86
CA ARG A 27 -14.55 -17.83 -6.46
C ARG A 27 -15.59 -16.84 -6.99
N ALA A 28 -15.33 -15.54 -6.80
CA ALA A 28 -16.23 -14.48 -7.26
C ALA A 28 -16.34 -14.45 -8.79
N SER A 29 -15.22 -14.63 -9.49
CA SER A 29 -15.16 -14.62 -10.95
C SER A 29 -15.89 -15.80 -11.58
N ALA A 30 -15.90 -16.97 -10.94
CA ALA A 30 -16.60 -18.16 -11.43
C ALA A 30 -18.12 -17.92 -11.57
N THR A 31 -18.71 -17.12 -10.69
CA THR A 31 -20.14 -16.76 -10.74
C THR A 31 -20.43 -15.51 -11.58
N ALA A 32 -19.43 -14.68 -11.84
CA ALA A 32 -19.55 -13.44 -12.61
C ALA A 32 -19.33 -13.63 -14.12
N HIS A 33 -18.83 -14.79 -14.55
CA HIS A 33 -18.56 -15.04 -15.96
C HIS A 33 -19.85 -15.03 -16.79
N PRO A 34 -19.85 -14.41 -18.00
CA PRO A 34 -21.05 -14.36 -18.86
C PRO A 34 -21.67 -15.73 -19.16
N ASP A 35 -20.85 -16.77 -19.33
CA ASP A 35 -21.30 -18.16 -19.56
C ASP A 35 -22.01 -18.78 -18.34
N ALA A 36 -21.77 -18.23 -17.13
CA ALA A 36 -22.44 -18.60 -15.89
C ALA A 36 -23.62 -17.68 -15.52
N GLY A 37 -24.04 -16.79 -16.43
CA GLY A 37 -25.10 -15.82 -16.20
C GLY A 37 -24.66 -14.50 -15.56
N GLY A 38 -23.34 -14.25 -15.42
CA GLY A 38 -22.80 -13.00 -14.95
C GLY A 38 -22.73 -11.91 -16.02
N SER A 39 -22.30 -10.70 -15.65
CA SER A 39 -22.12 -9.57 -16.55
C SER A 39 -20.66 -9.23 -16.74
N VAL A 40 -20.31 -8.69 -17.92
CA VAL A 40 -18.96 -8.17 -18.22
C VAL A 40 -18.57 -7.03 -17.26
N ASN A 41 -19.53 -6.17 -16.89
CA ASN A 41 -19.31 -5.07 -15.96
C ASN A 41 -18.96 -5.59 -14.56
N HIS A 42 -19.62 -6.61 -14.08
CA HIS A 42 -19.33 -7.21 -12.78
C HIS A 42 -17.95 -7.89 -12.77
N ALA A 43 -17.58 -8.58 -13.85
CA ALA A 43 -16.25 -9.16 -14.00
C ALA A 43 -15.15 -8.09 -13.96
N ALA A 44 -15.37 -6.95 -14.63
CA ALA A 44 -14.44 -5.83 -14.60
C ALA A 44 -14.28 -5.25 -13.18
N GLN A 45 -15.36 -5.10 -12.43
CA GLN A 45 -15.34 -4.65 -11.03
C GLN A 45 -14.56 -5.61 -10.12
N LEU A 46 -14.68 -6.91 -10.32
CA LEU A 46 -13.90 -7.90 -9.57
C LEU A 46 -12.40 -7.81 -9.85
N ASN A 47 -12.01 -7.59 -11.11
CA ASN A 47 -10.62 -7.39 -11.48
C ASN A 47 -10.05 -6.10 -10.86
N GLU A 48 -10.78 -5.01 -10.92
CA GLU A 48 -10.39 -3.74 -10.30
C GLU A 48 -10.23 -3.88 -8.77
N ALA A 49 -11.16 -4.56 -8.11
CA ALA A 49 -11.08 -4.85 -6.69
C ALA A 49 -9.84 -5.67 -6.33
N ARG A 50 -9.52 -6.69 -7.13
CA ARG A 50 -8.30 -7.50 -6.94
C ARG A 50 -7.04 -6.67 -7.09
N GLU A 51 -6.93 -5.85 -8.12
CA GLU A 51 -5.77 -4.98 -8.35
C GLU A 51 -5.57 -3.99 -7.20
N LEU A 52 -6.65 -3.37 -6.74
CA LEU A 52 -6.61 -2.43 -5.62
C LEU A 52 -6.13 -3.11 -4.34
N LEU A 53 -6.65 -4.28 -4.01
CA LEU A 53 -6.30 -5.00 -2.79
C LEU A 53 -4.93 -5.69 -2.88
N ALA A 54 -4.43 -6.00 -4.06
CA ALA A 54 -3.09 -6.56 -4.27
C ALA A 54 -1.98 -5.55 -3.94
N ASN A 55 -2.23 -4.27 -4.17
CA ASN A 55 -1.28 -3.20 -3.89
C ASN A 55 -1.35 -2.80 -2.40
N PRO A 56 -0.26 -2.96 -1.62
CA PRO A 56 -0.28 -2.63 -0.18
C PRO A 56 -0.53 -1.14 0.10
N GLU A 57 -0.05 -0.22 -0.73
CA GLU A 57 -0.32 1.20 -0.56
C GLU A 57 -1.80 1.51 -0.74
N HIS A 58 -2.42 1.01 -1.81
CA HIS A 58 -3.85 1.19 -2.06
C HIS A 58 -4.70 0.56 -0.95
N ARG A 59 -4.35 -0.65 -0.52
CA ARG A 59 -5.04 -1.35 0.57
C ARG A 59 -4.94 -0.61 1.90
N ALA A 60 -3.76 -0.09 2.24
CA ALA A 60 -3.56 0.70 3.46
C ALA A 60 -4.35 2.03 3.43
N ASN A 61 -4.31 2.75 2.32
CA ASN A 61 -5.09 3.98 2.15
C ASN A 61 -6.60 3.73 2.24
N LEU A 62 -7.08 2.65 1.64
CA LEU A 62 -8.49 2.25 1.73
C LEU A 62 -8.88 1.97 3.19
N ARG A 63 -8.07 1.19 3.92
CA ARG A 63 -8.32 0.89 5.33
C ARG A 63 -8.31 2.14 6.21
N LEU A 64 -7.34 3.03 6.00
CA LEU A 64 -7.29 4.30 6.73
C LEU A 64 -8.55 5.14 6.47
N ASN A 65 -9.01 5.21 5.23
CA ASN A 65 -10.24 5.91 4.85
C ASN A 65 -11.48 5.29 5.55
N MET A 66 -11.60 3.96 5.55
CA MET A 66 -12.68 3.25 6.24
C MET A 66 -12.70 3.51 7.76
N LEU A 67 -11.54 3.73 8.36
CA LEU A 67 -11.39 4.14 9.76
C LEU A 67 -11.65 5.63 10.01
N GLY A 68 -11.99 6.40 8.96
CA GLY A 68 -12.26 7.83 9.04
C GLY A 68 -11.02 8.71 9.06
N GLY A 69 -9.88 8.18 8.64
CA GLY A 69 -8.62 8.94 8.52
C GLY A 69 -8.55 9.78 7.25
N PRO A 70 -7.62 10.75 7.21
CA PRO A 70 -7.43 11.63 6.06
C PRO A 70 -6.82 10.89 4.87
N ASN A 71 -7.21 11.27 3.66
CA ASN A 71 -6.52 10.81 2.45
C ASN A 71 -5.22 11.59 2.20
N ALA A 72 -4.45 11.16 1.20
CA ALA A 72 -3.16 11.76 0.88
C ALA A 72 -3.24 13.22 0.41
N ASP A 73 -4.36 13.64 -0.17
CA ASP A 73 -4.55 15.02 -0.61
C ASP A 73 -4.95 15.95 0.55
N GLN A 74 -5.59 15.41 1.56
CA GLN A 74 -6.01 16.14 2.77
C GLN A 74 -4.85 16.36 3.74
N ASP A 75 -3.90 15.44 3.81
CA ASP A 75 -2.75 15.53 4.72
C ASP A 75 -1.50 14.95 4.04
N GLN A 76 -0.59 15.84 3.66
CA GLN A 76 0.67 15.51 2.98
C GLN A 76 1.88 15.66 3.90
N ARG A 77 1.67 15.88 5.20
CA ARG A 77 2.76 16.07 6.17
C ARG A 77 3.66 14.85 6.23
N LEU A 78 4.92 15.12 6.48
CA LEU A 78 5.94 14.14 6.78
C LEU A 78 6.42 14.33 8.22
N PRO A 79 6.94 13.29 8.87
CA PRO A 79 7.52 13.43 10.20
C PRO A 79 8.62 14.48 10.25
N ASP A 80 8.78 15.14 11.38
CA ASP A 80 9.83 16.15 11.59
C ASP A 80 11.21 15.56 11.31
N GLY A 81 12.01 16.27 10.53
CA GLY A 81 13.37 15.85 10.15
C GLY A 81 13.47 14.85 9.01
N PHE A 82 12.38 14.21 8.62
CA PHE A 82 12.39 13.17 7.58
C PHE A 82 12.95 13.66 6.22
N LEU A 83 12.56 14.84 5.77
CA LEU A 83 13.06 15.39 4.49
C LEU A 83 14.56 15.66 4.52
N MET A 84 15.09 16.12 5.66
CA MET A 84 16.54 16.35 5.80
C MET A 84 17.29 15.02 5.78
N GLU A 85 16.82 14.04 6.50
CA GLU A 85 17.40 12.68 6.48
C GLU A 85 17.40 12.08 5.07
N MET A 86 16.32 12.27 4.31
CA MET A 86 16.20 11.77 2.94
C MET A 86 17.14 12.53 1.97
N LEU A 87 17.37 13.81 2.21
CA LEU A 87 18.33 14.58 1.41
C LEU A 87 19.76 14.07 1.59
N GLU A 88 20.18 13.90 2.84
CA GLU A 88 21.49 13.32 3.19
C GLU A 88 21.66 11.90 2.65
N LEU A 89 20.61 11.08 2.78
CA LEU A 89 20.58 9.73 2.25
C LEU A 89 20.73 9.73 0.73
N ARG A 90 20.08 10.64 0.04
CA ARG A 90 20.13 10.75 -1.42
C ARG A 90 21.55 11.06 -1.90
N GLU A 91 22.21 12.01 -1.27
CA GLU A 91 23.62 12.33 -1.58
C GLU A 91 24.53 11.10 -1.41
N ARG A 92 24.31 10.32 -0.37
CA ARG A 92 25.03 9.07 -0.12
C ARG A 92 24.73 8.00 -1.18
N ILE A 93 23.46 7.81 -1.54
CA ILE A 93 23.04 6.88 -2.59
C ILE A 93 23.69 7.21 -3.91
N ASP A 94 23.65 8.47 -4.32
CA ASP A 94 24.21 8.95 -5.58
C ASP A 94 25.72 8.71 -5.63
N ALA A 95 26.45 8.98 -4.54
CA ALA A 95 27.87 8.73 -4.43
C ALA A 95 28.23 7.23 -4.50
N GLU A 96 27.47 6.37 -3.83
CA GLU A 96 27.71 4.92 -3.86
C GLU A 96 27.40 4.32 -5.25
N ILE A 97 26.33 4.78 -5.91
CA ILE A 97 26.00 4.33 -7.28
C ILE A 97 27.06 4.81 -8.28
N GLU A 98 27.55 6.03 -8.14
CA GLU A 98 28.66 6.54 -9.00
C GLU A 98 29.92 5.69 -8.83
N ALA A 99 30.23 5.28 -7.62
CA ALA A 99 31.43 4.49 -7.30
C ALA A 99 31.32 3.00 -7.68
N GLU A 100 30.17 2.38 -7.47
CA GLU A 100 29.99 0.93 -7.53
C GLU A 100 29.03 0.45 -8.65
N GLY A 101 28.16 1.34 -9.17
CA GLY A 101 27.18 0.99 -10.22
C GLY A 101 26.05 0.08 -9.74
N ALA A 102 25.70 -0.90 -10.56
CA ALA A 102 24.53 -1.78 -10.34
C ALA A 102 24.48 -2.47 -8.96
N PRO A 103 25.57 -2.98 -8.37
CA PRO A 103 25.54 -3.55 -7.03
C PRO A 103 25.04 -2.58 -5.96
N ALA A 104 25.38 -1.30 -6.04
CA ALA A 104 24.89 -0.27 -5.13
C ALA A 104 23.38 -0.02 -5.36
N THR A 105 22.96 0.06 -6.60
CA THR A 105 21.54 0.21 -6.95
C THR A 105 20.69 -0.92 -6.36
N GLU A 106 21.11 -2.17 -6.52
CA GLU A 106 20.40 -3.34 -5.97
C GLU A 106 20.33 -3.31 -4.44
N ARG A 107 21.42 -2.93 -3.78
CA ARG A 107 21.47 -2.77 -2.31
C ARG A 107 20.49 -1.71 -1.82
N TRP A 108 20.44 -0.57 -2.49
CA TRP A 108 19.56 0.53 -2.11
C TRP A 108 18.09 0.23 -2.41
N GLN A 109 17.78 -0.46 -3.50
CA GLN A 109 16.42 -0.96 -3.77
C GLN A 109 15.96 -1.93 -2.67
N ALA A 110 16.81 -2.87 -2.26
CA ALA A 110 16.52 -3.79 -1.16
C ALA A 110 16.35 -3.09 0.18
N TRP A 111 17.14 -2.03 0.43
CA TRP A 111 16.98 -1.20 1.62
C TRP A 111 15.63 -0.50 1.66
N VAL A 112 15.20 0.12 0.53
CA VAL A 112 13.88 0.75 0.45
C VAL A 112 12.76 -0.27 0.69
N ASP A 113 12.84 -1.45 0.08
CA ASP A 113 11.85 -2.52 0.28
C ASP A 113 11.75 -2.92 1.76
N THR A 114 12.89 -2.99 2.45
CA THR A 114 12.95 -3.29 3.89
C THR A 114 12.32 -2.17 4.72
N GLU A 115 12.61 -0.92 4.44
CA GLU A 115 12.04 0.22 5.16
C GLU A 115 10.52 0.35 4.93
N CYS A 116 10.04 0.13 3.71
CA CYS A 116 8.61 0.07 3.43
C CYS A 116 7.92 -1.06 4.20
N THR A 117 8.52 -2.25 4.25
CA THR A 117 7.98 -3.40 5.01
C THR A 117 7.90 -3.09 6.50
N LYS A 118 8.93 -2.49 7.09
CA LYS A 118 8.92 -2.06 8.49
C LYS A 118 7.80 -1.06 8.76
N SER A 119 7.63 -0.09 7.85
CA SER A 119 6.60 0.94 7.97
C SER A 119 5.19 0.33 7.94
N TYR A 120 4.91 -0.56 7.01
CA TYR A 120 3.62 -1.27 6.95
C TYR A 120 3.39 -2.15 8.18
N THR A 121 4.41 -2.85 8.65
CA THR A 121 4.31 -3.67 9.87
C THR A 121 3.93 -2.81 11.09
N ALA A 122 4.51 -1.62 11.21
CA ALA A 122 4.25 -0.71 12.33
C ALA A 122 2.80 -0.21 12.38
N ILE A 123 2.15 -0.01 11.25
CA ILE A 123 0.77 0.51 11.17
C ILE A 123 -0.30 -0.59 11.02
N THR A 124 0.10 -1.83 10.79
CA THR A 124 -0.82 -2.96 10.64
C THR A 124 -1.80 -3.10 11.81
N PRO A 125 -1.40 -3.02 13.10
CA PRO A 125 -2.33 -3.15 14.21
C PRO A 125 -3.47 -2.12 14.17
N VAL A 126 -3.19 -0.89 13.75
CA VAL A 126 -4.22 0.16 13.61
C VAL A 126 -5.11 -0.12 12.41
N LEU A 127 -4.52 -0.48 11.27
CA LEU A 127 -5.26 -0.73 10.03
C LEU A 127 -6.14 -1.99 10.10
N ASP A 128 -5.79 -2.95 10.94
CA ASP A 128 -6.58 -4.18 11.15
C ASP A 128 -7.64 -4.04 12.25
N ALA A 129 -7.61 -2.95 13.00
CA ALA A 129 -8.59 -2.68 14.06
C ALA A 129 -9.96 -2.27 13.50
N ASP A 130 -11.02 -2.47 14.28
CA ASP A 130 -12.38 -2.04 13.93
C ASP A 130 -12.57 -0.52 14.05
N SER A 131 -11.76 0.13 14.86
CA SER A 131 -11.76 1.58 15.08
C SER A 131 -10.36 2.09 15.41
N ALA A 132 -10.13 3.38 15.18
CA ALA A 132 -8.88 4.05 15.51
C ALA A 132 -9.15 5.45 16.04
N SER A 133 -8.35 5.90 16.99
CA SER A 133 -8.38 7.29 17.49
C SER A 133 -7.89 8.27 16.41
N GLU A 134 -8.17 9.55 16.59
CA GLU A 134 -7.67 10.60 15.70
C GLU A 134 -6.14 10.61 15.64
N GLY A 135 -5.47 10.44 16.79
CA GLY A 135 -4.01 10.35 16.85
C GLY A 135 -3.44 9.18 16.07
N GLU A 136 -4.02 8.00 16.23
CA GLU A 136 -3.62 6.79 15.48
C GLU A 136 -3.80 6.97 13.98
N ARG A 137 -4.93 7.53 13.55
CA ARG A 137 -5.18 7.81 12.12
C ARG A 137 -4.20 8.82 11.55
N THR A 138 -3.85 9.85 12.30
CA THR A 138 -2.86 10.85 11.90
C THR A 138 -1.48 10.22 11.77
N GLU A 139 -1.08 9.38 12.74
CA GLU A 139 0.20 8.67 12.69
C GLU A 139 0.29 7.73 11.49
N VAL A 140 -0.75 6.95 11.24
CA VAL A 140 -0.83 6.11 10.02
C VAL A 140 -0.68 6.94 8.76
N ARG A 141 -1.33 8.11 8.67
CA ARG A 141 -1.19 9.01 7.50
C ARG A 141 0.26 9.46 7.30
N LEU A 142 0.93 9.88 8.36
CA LEU A 142 2.33 10.28 8.29
C LEU A 142 3.23 9.13 7.78
N VAL A 143 3.03 7.91 8.30
CA VAL A 143 3.78 6.73 7.86
C VAL A 143 3.51 6.41 6.38
N LEU A 144 2.27 6.48 5.92
CA LEU A 144 1.95 6.26 4.51
C LEU A 144 2.54 7.33 3.60
N ASN A 145 2.65 8.57 4.06
CA ASN A 145 3.34 9.63 3.32
C ASN A 145 4.85 9.37 3.21
N GLN A 146 5.49 8.83 4.28
CA GLN A 146 6.88 8.37 4.23
C GLN A 146 7.07 7.23 3.22
N VAL A 147 6.22 6.21 3.27
CA VAL A 147 6.28 5.07 2.34
C VAL A 147 6.19 5.54 0.90
N ARG A 148 5.26 6.42 0.60
CA ARG A 148 5.11 6.99 -0.74
C ARG A 148 6.37 7.74 -1.20
N TYR A 149 7.04 8.45 -0.29
CA TYR A 149 8.31 9.09 -0.58
C TYR A 149 9.42 8.06 -0.89
N LEU A 150 9.53 7.01 -0.08
CA LEU A 150 10.50 5.93 -0.26
C LEU A 150 10.26 5.17 -1.59
N GLU A 151 9.03 4.89 -1.94
CA GLU A 151 8.71 4.23 -3.21
C GLU A 151 9.10 5.09 -4.43
N ARG A 152 8.88 6.39 -4.36
CA ARG A 152 9.35 7.32 -5.41
C ARG A 152 10.88 7.35 -5.49
N LEU A 153 11.56 7.31 -4.35
CA LEU A 153 13.02 7.18 -4.32
C LEU A 153 13.46 5.90 -5.03
N ARG A 154 12.80 4.77 -4.74
CA ARG A 154 13.08 3.48 -5.38
C ARG A 154 12.91 3.52 -6.90
N GLU A 155 11.88 4.17 -7.40
CA GLU A 155 11.63 4.34 -8.84
C GLU A 155 12.72 5.14 -9.56
N GLN A 156 13.45 5.98 -8.82
CA GLN A 156 14.54 6.82 -9.35
C GLN A 156 15.92 6.14 -9.26
N LEU A 157 16.02 4.98 -8.64
CA LEU A 157 17.23 4.17 -8.58
C LEU A 157 17.36 3.27 -9.82
#